data_29e8bccec5fe1114b14c107ce3234849
#
_entry.id   29e8bccec5fe1114b14c107ce3234849
#
_cell.length_a   1.000
_cell.length_b   1.000
_cell.length_c   1.000
_cell.angle_alpha   90.00
_cell.angle_beta   90.00
_cell.angle_gamma   90.00
#
_symmetry.space_group_name_H-M   'P 1'
#
loop_
_entity.id
_entity.type
_entity.pdbx_description
1 polymer ?
#
loop_
_entity_poly.entity_id
_entity_poly.type
_entity_poly.pdbx_seq_one_letter_code
_entity_poly.pdbx_strand_id
1 'polypeptide(L)'
;IYAWNDTQKLTGAWPGVALTEKDSDGNYVVKFDNVDEVNIILSSGSGQTADITGVRDGATIEITNEGCTTYKLTSKPIVVSPYESLKKEARKILAMTASDYTAESWANAQKVLKSAEAMIKAGEDATTAEAMNAMIADLKSAQKALVLAPATLTYAVAGKSVVSGVTASAAKVTVTVDGKTYTATADDVTGAFTVATSALKSTSTIKVDATRNGVNGTYSYLSLIHI
;
A
#
# COMPACT_ATOMS: atom_id res chain seq x y z
N ILE A 1 30.02 -3.14 -5.65
CA ILE A 1 28.68 -2.56 -5.73
C ILE A 1 28.21 -2.13 -4.34
N TYR A 2 27.69 -0.92 -4.25
CA TYR A 2 26.91 -0.44 -3.10
C TYR A 2 25.46 -0.33 -3.53
N ALA A 3 24.53 -0.94 -2.77
CA ALA A 3 23.11 -0.97 -3.10
C ALA A 3 22.24 -0.64 -1.89
N TRP A 4 21.16 0.11 -2.13
CA TRP A 4 20.19 0.52 -1.11
C TRP A 4 18.79 0.73 -1.74
N ASN A 5 17.79 0.80 -0.90
CA ASN A 5 16.46 1.29 -1.22
C ASN A 5 15.97 2.25 -0.12
N ASP A 6 14.71 2.68 -0.17
CA ASP A 6 14.15 3.63 0.79
C ASP A 6 14.13 3.14 2.25
N THR A 7 14.26 1.84 2.47
CA THR A 7 14.12 1.21 3.79
C THR A 7 15.42 0.66 4.36
N GLN A 8 16.39 0.29 3.53
CA GLN A 8 17.61 -0.40 3.99
C GLN A 8 18.81 -0.30 3.05
N LYS A 9 19.99 -0.52 3.61
CA LYS A 9 21.25 -0.72 2.88
C LYS A 9 21.41 -2.21 2.60
N LEU A 10 21.39 -2.60 1.33
CA LEU A 10 21.36 -4.01 0.91
C LEU A 10 22.76 -4.67 0.91
N THR A 11 23.80 -3.86 0.74
CA THR A 11 25.21 -4.33 0.70
C THR A 11 26.05 -3.85 1.90
N GLY A 12 25.38 -3.45 2.99
CA GLY A 12 26.05 -2.99 4.20
C GLY A 12 26.58 -1.55 4.10
N ALA A 13 27.71 -1.28 4.72
CA ALA A 13 28.34 0.04 4.71
C ALA A 13 29.08 0.29 3.37
N TRP A 14 29.25 1.57 3.03
CA TRP A 14 30.11 1.97 1.92
C TRP A 14 31.56 1.41 2.09
N PRO A 15 32.19 0.94 1.01
CA PRO A 15 31.82 0.95 -0.42
C PRO A 15 30.96 -0.24 -0.88
N GLY A 16 30.36 -1.01 0.00
CA GLY A 16 29.52 -2.15 -0.32
C GLY A 16 30.30 -3.46 -0.44
N VAL A 17 29.93 -4.29 -1.42
CA VAL A 17 30.53 -5.63 -1.62
C VAL A 17 31.17 -5.75 -3.00
N ALA A 18 32.17 -6.62 -3.10
CA ALA A 18 32.79 -6.93 -4.38
C ALA A 18 31.86 -7.77 -5.24
N LEU A 19 31.81 -7.49 -6.55
CA LEU A 19 31.15 -8.35 -7.53
C LEU A 19 32.07 -9.54 -7.85
N THR A 20 31.63 -10.74 -7.53
CA THR A 20 32.45 -11.97 -7.70
C THR A 20 31.75 -13.00 -8.56
N GLU A 21 30.43 -13.05 -8.56
CA GLU A 21 29.65 -14.00 -9.38
C GLU A 21 29.52 -13.51 -10.81
N LYS A 22 29.62 -14.45 -11.77
CA LYS A 22 29.46 -14.20 -13.20
C LYS A 22 28.48 -15.16 -13.83
N ASP A 23 27.75 -14.68 -14.83
CA ASP A 23 26.93 -15.52 -15.68
C ASP A 23 27.76 -16.24 -16.77
N SER A 24 27.07 -17.02 -17.62
CA SER A 24 27.68 -17.75 -18.74
C SER A 24 28.35 -16.84 -19.78
N ASP A 25 27.92 -15.58 -19.86
CA ASP A 25 28.42 -14.60 -20.82
C ASP A 25 29.57 -13.75 -20.23
N GLY A 26 29.94 -14.02 -18.97
CA GLY A 26 31.03 -13.37 -18.26
C GLY A 26 30.67 -12.06 -17.58
N ASN A 27 29.38 -11.68 -17.56
CA ASN A 27 28.92 -10.49 -16.87
C ASN A 27 28.81 -10.76 -15.36
N TYR A 28 29.14 -9.76 -14.56
CA TYR A 28 28.90 -9.83 -13.11
C TYR A 28 27.39 -9.84 -12.82
N VAL A 29 26.97 -10.71 -11.91
CA VAL A 29 25.59 -10.85 -11.47
C VAL A 29 25.51 -10.59 -9.97
N VAL A 30 24.47 -9.86 -9.55
CA VAL A 30 24.10 -9.67 -8.16
C VAL A 30 22.61 -9.90 -8.02
N LYS A 31 22.20 -10.58 -6.93
CA LYS A 31 20.79 -10.84 -6.61
C LYS A 31 20.45 -10.23 -5.26
N PHE A 32 19.28 -9.66 -5.19
CA PHE A 32 18.69 -9.13 -3.96
C PHE A 32 17.33 -9.79 -3.74
N ASP A 33 17.15 -10.49 -2.63
CA ASP A 33 15.91 -11.19 -2.32
C ASP A 33 14.86 -10.22 -1.77
N ASN A 34 13.60 -10.39 -2.21
CA ASN A 34 12.44 -9.62 -1.75
C ASN A 34 12.54 -8.10 -1.95
N VAL A 35 13.18 -7.67 -3.02
CA VAL A 35 13.36 -6.25 -3.37
C VAL A 35 12.88 -6.03 -4.80
N ASP A 36 11.92 -5.12 -5.00
CA ASP A 36 11.36 -4.79 -6.31
C ASP A 36 12.24 -3.81 -7.09
N GLU A 37 12.93 -2.92 -6.38
CA GLU A 37 13.74 -1.84 -6.95
C GLU A 37 14.89 -1.48 -6.02
N VAL A 38 16.05 -1.19 -6.59
CA VAL A 38 17.25 -0.78 -5.86
C VAL A 38 17.89 0.45 -6.49
N ASN A 39 18.59 1.23 -5.68
CA ASN A 39 19.54 2.22 -6.12
C ASN A 39 20.94 1.62 -5.95
N ILE A 40 21.84 1.87 -6.87
CA ILE A 40 23.19 1.33 -6.82
C ILE A 40 24.25 2.35 -7.21
N ILE A 41 25.46 2.13 -6.71
CA ILE A 41 26.69 2.72 -7.19
C ILE A 41 27.65 1.58 -7.54
N LEU A 42 28.21 1.63 -8.73
CA LEU A 42 29.31 0.77 -9.13
C LEU A 42 30.63 1.53 -8.96
N SER A 43 31.59 0.93 -8.30
CA SER A 43 32.91 1.53 -8.09
C SER A 43 34.03 0.58 -8.50
N SER A 44 35.13 1.16 -8.99
CA SER A 44 36.41 0.50 -9.25
C SER A 44 37.50 1.19 -8.44
N GLY A 45 38.71 0.68 -8.46
CA GLY A 45 39.84 1.34 -7.81
C GLY A 45 40.17 2.73 -8.36
N SER A 46 39.61 3.11 -9.52
CA SER A 46 39.90 4.36 -10.24
C SER A 46 38.73 5.35 -10.27
N GLY A 47 37.50 4.94 -9.86
CA GLY A 47 36.35 5.82 -9.87
C GLY A 47 35.05 5.11 -9.51
N GLN A 48 33.95 5.82 -9.61
CA GLN A 48 32.61 5.32 -9.35
C GLN A 48 31.55 5.99 -10.24
N THR A 49 30.43 5.33 -10.44
CA THR A 49 29.26 5.92 -11.09
C THR A 49 28.62 6.97 -10.18
N ALA A 50 27.81 7.86 -10.76
CA ALA A 50 26.74 8.53 -10.03
C ALA A 50 25.73 7.49 -9.52
N ASP A 51 24.77 7.92 -8.69
CA ASP A 51 23.67 7.09 -8.25
C ASP A 51 22.87 6.60 -9.46
N ILE A 52 22.75 5.28 -9.58
CA ILE A 52 21.92 4.63 -10.60
C ILE A 52 20.63 4.25 -9.90
N THR A 53 19.58 5.01 -10.12
CA THR A 53 18.30 4.85 -9.41
C THR A 53 17.30 4.03 -10.22
N GLY A 54 16.34 3.39 -9.50
CA GLY A 54 15.25 2.67 -10.16
C GLY A 54 15.68 1.38 -10.85
N VAL A 55 16.76 0.75 -10.41
CA VAL A 55 17.27 -0.50 -10.97
C VAL A 55 16.39 -1.65 -10.51
N ARG A 56 15.88 -2.43 -11.46
CA ARG A 56 14.97 -3.55 -11.22
C ARG A 56 15.54 -4.84 -11.73
N ASP A 57 14.89 -5.96 -11.39
CA ASP A 57 15.30 -7.29 -11.83
C ASP A 57 15.46 -7.39 -13.35
N GLY A 58 16.49 -8.10 -13.79
CA GLY A 58 16.84 -8.24 -15.21
C GLY A 58 17.47 -7.01 -15.87
N ALA A 59 17.76 -5.94 -15.09
CA ALA A 59 18.50 -4.79 -15.63
C ALA A 59 19.95 -5.16 -15.92
N THR A 60 20.49 -4.59 -17.00
CA THR A 60 21.90 -4.68 -17.35
C THR A 60 22.52 -3.29 -17.30
N ILE A 61 23.66 -3.18 -16.63
CA ILE A 61 24.42 -1.93 -16.53
C ILE A 61 25.77 -2.16 -17.19
N GLU A 62 26.01 -1.42 -18.25
CA GLU A 62 27.27 -1.42 -18.99
C GLU A 62 28.09 -0.22 -18.56
N ILE A 63 29.28 -0.44 -18.01
CA ILE A 63 30.25 0.63 -17.74
C ILE A 63 30.95 0.99 -19.05
N THR A 64 30.86 2.24 -19.44
CA THR A 64 31.30 2.70 -20.76
C THR A 64 32.65 3.37 -20.77
N ASN A 65 33.30 3.49 -19.60
CA ASN A 65 34.67 4.04 -19.51
C ASN A 65 35.51 3.38 -18.38
N GLU A 66 36.82 3.42 -18.51
CA GLU A 66 37.77 2.82 -17.54
C GLU A 66 37.70 3.45 -16.15
N GLY A 67 37.30 4.72 -16.05
CA GLY A 67 37.14 5.44 -14.78
C GLY A 67 35.85 5.11 -14.02
N CYS A 68 35.02 4.22 -14.54
CA CYS A 68 33.72 3.84 -13.95
C CYS A 68 32.80 5.04 -13.64
N THR A 69 32.88 6.11 -14.43
CA THR A 69 32.08 7.33 -14.21
C THR A 69 30.88 7.44 -15.14
N THR A 70 30.87 6.67 -16.24
CA THR A 70 29.78 6.65 -17.21
C THR A 70 29.24 5.24 -17.40
N TYR A 71 27.93 5.14 -17.55
CA TYR A 71 27.24 3.86 -17.71
C TYR A 71 26.07 3.95 -18.67
N LYS A 72 25.65 2.80 -19.17
CA LYS A 72 24.41 2.63 -19.92
C LYS A 72 23.54 1.64 -19.15
N LEU A 73 22.37 2.10 -18.70
CA LEU A 73 21.36 1.26 -18.09
C LEU A 73 20.38 0.75 -19.15
N THR A 74 20.29 -0.56 -19.28
CA THR A 74 19.29 -1.23 -20.10
C THR A 74 18.37 -2.00 -19.17
N SER A 75 17.13 -1.52 -18.99
CA SER A 75 16.10 -2.22 -18.27
C SER A 75 15.32 -3.10 -19.24
N LYS A 76 15.31 -4.40 -19.04
CA LYS A 76 14.28 -5.21 -19.68
C LYS A 76 12.94 -4.83 -19.05
N PRO A 77 11.86 -4.64 -19.84
CA PRO A 77 10.53 -4.55 -19.26
C PRO A 77 10.33 -5.79 -18.40
N ILE A 78 10.04 -5.61 -17.11
CA ILE A 78 9.64 -6.73 -16.26
C ILE A 78 8.30 -7.18 -16.83
N VAL A 79 8.29 -8.26 -17.55
CA VAL A 79 7.06 -8.98 -17.84
C VAL A 79 6.71 -9.71 -16.55
N VAL A 80 6.09 -8.98 -15.60
CA VAL A 80 5.53 -9.62 -14.42
C VAL A 80 4.47 -10.59 -14.95
N SER A 81 4.66 -11.88 -14.69
CA SER A 81 3.68 -12.87 -15.17
C SER A 81 2.31 -12.52 -14.60
N PRO A 82 1.23 -12.78 -15.36
CA PRO A 82 -0.13 -12.62 -14.83
C PRO A 82 -0.33 -13.36 -13.51
N TYR A 83 0.35 -14.48 -13.32
CA TYR A 83 0.32 -15.26 -12.08
C TYR A 83 0.93 -14.53 -10.89
N GLU A 84 2.11 -13.93 -11.03
CA GLU A 84 2.70 -13.11 -9.95
C GLU A 84 1.87 -11.85 -9.68
N SER A 85 1.31 -11.24 -10.72
CA SER A 85 0.39 -10.11 -10.59
C SER A 85 -0.88 -10.49 -9.82
N LEU A 86 -1.45 -11.68 -10.08
CA LEU A 86 -2.60 -12.23 -9.38
C LEU A 86 -2.30 -12.44 -7.89
N LYS A 87 -1.16 -13.05 -7.58
CA LYS A 87 -0.70 -13.25 -6.19
C LYS A 87 -0.53 -11.92 -5.45
N LYS A 88 0.06 -10.92 -6.11
CA LYS A 88 0.25 -9.56 -5.56
C LYS A 88 -1.09 -8.89 -5.24
N GLU A 89 -2.08 -8.95 -6.14
CA GLU A 89 -3.40 -8.37 -5.90
C GLU A 89 -4.18 -9.11 -4.80
N ALA A 90 -4.13 -10.44 -4.76
CA ALA A 90 -4.77 -11.23 -3.71
C ALA A 90 -4.21 -10.91 -2.31
N ARG A 91 -2.88 -10.74 -2.18
CA ARG A 91 -2.22 -10.35 -0.92
C ARG A 91 -2.71 -9.01 -0.38
N LYS A 92 -3.12 -8.07 -1.24
CA LYS A 92 -3.66 -6.77 -0.78
C LYS A 92 -4.93 -6.95 0.05
N ILE A 93 -5.86 -7.83 -0.39
CA ILE A 93 -7.09 -8.12 0.36
C ILE A 93 -6.77 -8.93 1.62
N LEU A 94 -5.84 -9.89 1.55
CA LEU A 94 -5.41 -10.68 2.71
C LEU A 94 -4.79 -9.83 3.82
N ALA A 95 -4.14 -8.73 3.47
CA ALA A 95 -3.55 -7.80 4.43
C ALA A 95 -4.55 -6.83 5.07
N MET A 96 -5.83 -6.86 4.65
CA MET A 96 -6.87 -5.98 5.18
C MET A 96 -7.52 -6.57 6.42
N THR A 97 -7.97 -5.70 7.34
CA THR A 97 -8.68 -6.07 8.55
C THR A 97 -10.19 -6.07 8.32
N ALA A 98 -10.84 -7.22 8.46
CA ALA A 98 -12.28 -7.40 8.17
C ALA A 98 -13.19 -6.41 8.93
N SER A 99 -12.88 -6.11 10.20
CA SER A 99 -13.66 -5.20 11.04
C SER A 99 -13.65 -3.74 10.56
N ASP A 100 -12.75 -3.38 9.66
CA ASP A 100 -12.68 -2.03 9.10
C ASP A 100 -13.74 -1.76 8.03
N TYR A 101 -14.43 -2.79 7.57
CA TYR A 101 -15.36 -2.73 6.45
C TYR A 101 -16.77 -3.21 6.85
N THR A 102 -17.78 -2.81 6.06
CA THR A 102 -19.12 -3.38 6.24
C THR A 102 -19.13 -4.87 5.94
N ALA A 103 -19.92 -5.64 6.68
CA ALA A 103 -19.99 -7.10 6.52
C ALA A 103 -20.33 -7.52 5.09
N GLU A 104 -21.21 -6.79 4.40
CA GLU A 104 -21.61 -7.05 3.02
C GLU A 104 -20.45 -6.82 2.04
N SER A 105 -19.82 -5.64 2.07
CA SER A 105 -18.70 -5.32 1.15
C SER A 105 -17.51 -6.25 1.38
N TRP A 106 -17.24 -6.60 2.63
CA TRP A 106 -16.20 -7.55 2.98
C TRP A 106 -16.51 -8.97 2.48
N ALA A 107 -17.73 -9.46 2.67
CA ALA A 107 -18.13 -10.78 2.18
C ALA A 107 -18.01 -10.90 0.65
N ASN A 108 -18.37 -9.84 -0.08
CA ASN A 108 -18.20 -9.78 -1.53
C ASN A 108 -16.71 -9.84 -1.94
N ALA A 109 -15.83 -9.08 -1.25
CA ALA A 109 -14.40 -9.13 -1.51
C ALA A 109 -13.81 -10.51 -1.19
N GLN A 110 -14.22 -11.16 -0.10
CA GLN A 110 -13.80 -12.50 0.28
C GLN A 110 -14.22 -13.57 -0.73
N LYS A 111 -15.39 -13.42 -1.35
CA LYS A 111 -15.84 -14.34 -2.41
C LYS A 111 -14.91 -14.30 -3.63
N VAL A 112 -14.53 -13.11 -4.07
CA VAL A 112 -13.58 -12.94 -5.17
C VAL A 112 -12.20 -13.43 -4.79
N LEU A 113 -11.74 -13.12 -3.57
CA LEU A 113 -10.44 -13.59 -3.06
C LEU A 113 -10.37 -15.12 -3.05
N LYS A 114 -11.40 -15.82 -2.59
CA LYS A 114 -11.45 -17.29 -2.59
C LYS A 114 -11.31 -17.88 -3.99
N SER A 115 -11.91 -17.24 -5.00
CA SER A 115 -11.75 -17.67 -6.40
C SER A 115 -10.31 -17.47 -6.89
N ALA A 116 -9.68 -16.35 -6.53
CA ALA A 116 -8.29 -16.06 -6.85
C ALA A 116 -7.34 -17.05 -6.16
N GLU A 117 -7.57 -17.38 -4.88
CA GLU A 117 -6.79 -18.36 -4.13
C GLU A 117 -6.88 -19.76 -4.75
N ALA A 118 -8.06 -20.15 -5.22
CA ALA A 118 -8.23 -21.43 -5.94
C ALA A 118 -7.41 -21.46 -7.24
N MET A 119 -7.40 -20.36 -7.99
CA MET A 119 -6.59 -20.22 -9.20
C MET A 119 -5.09 -20.23 -8.89
N ILE A 120 -4.65 -19.52 -7.86
CA ILE A 120 -3.26 -19.53 -7.40
C ILE A 120 -2.83 -20.93 -6.95
N LYS A 121 -3.70 -21.64 -6.23
CA LYS A 121 -3.42 -23.02 -5.77
C LYS A 121 -3.31 -24.02 -6.92
N ALA A 122 -4.06 -23.81 -8.00
CA ALA A 122 -3.98 -24.66 -9.19
C ALA A 122 -2.63 -24.52 -9.92
N GLY A 123 -1.95 -23.37 -9.78
CA GLY A 123 -0.65 -23.10 -10.39
C GLY A 123 -0.72 -22.32 -11.71
N GLU A 124 0.43 -21.81 -12.14
CA GLU A 124 0.53 -20.93 -13.32
C GLU A 124 0.11 -21.66 -14.61
N ASP A 125 0.53 -22.93 -14.76
CA ASP A 125 0.26 -23.72 -15.96
C ASP A 125 -1.18 -24.24 -16.06
N ALA A 126 -1.95 -24.16 -14.97
CA ALA A 126 -3.34 -24.65 -14.93
C ALA A 126 -4.36 -23.63 -15.44
N THR A 127 -3.94 -22.39 -15.74
CA THR A 127 -4.83 -21.27 -16.06
C THR A 127 -4.22 -20.39 -17.13
N THR A 128 -5.07 -19.85 -18.04
CA THR A 128 -4.59 -18.96 -19.10
C THR A 128 -4.27 -17.56 -18.55
N ALA A 129 -3.39 -16.83 -19.24
CA ALA A 129 -3.04 -15.45 -18.91
C ALA A 129 -4.28 -14.52 -18.91
N GLU A 130 -5.21 -14.74 -19.85
CA GLU A 130 -6.47 -13.99 -19.97
C GLU A 130 -7.35 -14.19 -18.73
N ALA A 131 -7.50 -15.43 -18.26
CA ALA A 131 -8.27 -15.76 -17.06
C ALA A 131 -7.64 -15.16 -15.79
N MET A 132 -6.30 -15.18 -15.69
CA MET A 132 -5.59 -14.53 -14.59
C MET A 132 -5.77 -13.02 -14.62
N ASN A 133 -5.69 -12.38 -15.78
CA ASN A 133 -5.91 -10.94 -15.94
C ASN A 133 -7.37 -10.54 -15.61
N ALA A 134 -8.34 -11.36 -15.99
CA ALA A 134 -9.75 -11.16 -15.60
C ALA A 134 -9.91 -11.21 -14.07
N MET A 135 -9.32 -12.21 -13.41
CA MET A 135 -9.35 -12.32 -11.96
C MET A 135 -8.64 -11.16 -11.24
N ILE A 136 -7.54 -10.65 -11.80
CA ILE A 136 -6.89 -9.42 -11.30
C ILE A 136 -7.83 -8.22 -11.38
N ALA A 137 -8.58 -8.09 -12.47
CA ALA A 137 -9.58 -7.01 -12.63
C ALA A 137 -10.71 -7.16 -11.60
N ASP A 138 -11.17 -8.38 -11.35
CA ASP A 138 -12.20 -8.68 -10.35
C ASP A 138 -11.73 -8.35 -8.93
N LEU A 139 -10.49 -8.70 -8.56
CA LEU A 139 -9.89 -8.35 -7.27
C LEU A 139 -9.80 -6.83 -7.09
N LYS A 140 -9.34 -6.10 -8.10
CA LYS A 140 -9.29 -4.62 -8.07
C LYS A 140 -10.68 -4.00 -7.94
N SER A 141 -11.67 -4.55 -8.64
CA SER A 141 -13.07 -4.12 -8.55
C SER A 141 -13.65 -4.38 -7.17
N ALA A 142 -13.37 -5.54 -6.59
CA ALA A 142 -13.80 -5.89 -5.23
C ALA A 142 -13.15 -4.97 -4.19
N GLN A 143 -11.86 -4.64 -4.32
CA GLN A 143 -11.18 -3.68 -3.45
C GLN A 143 -11.82 -2.28 -3.54
N LYS A 144 -12.14 -1.82 -4.75
CA LYS A 144 -12.79 -0.53 -4.99
C LYS A 144 -14.23 -0.48 -4.44
N ALA A 145 -14.92 -1.61 -4.40
CA ALA A 145 -16.29 -1.74 -3.90
C ALA A 145 -16.37 -1.89 -2.37
N LEU A 146 -15.23 -1.94 -1.66
CA LEU A 146 -15.22 -1.94 -0.20
C LEU A 146 -15.85 -0.66 0.35
N VAL A 147 -16.53 -0.78 1.48
CA VAL A 147 -17.13 0.34 2.22
C VAL A 147 -16.66 0.24 3.66
N LEU A 148 -16.14 1.32 4.23
CA LEU A 148 -15.71 1.31 5.62
C LEU A 148 -16.89 1.03 6.55
N ALA A 149 -16.61 0.28 7.63
CA ALA A 149 -17.58 0.03 8.69
C ALA A 149 -18.07 1.35 9.32
N PRO A 150 -19.32 1.41 9.81
CA PRO A 150 -19.86 2.58 10.47
C PRO A 150 -18.96 3.13 11.58
N ALA A 151 -18.69 4.44 11.56
CA ALA A 151 -18.08 5.11 12.69
C ALA A 151 -19.06 5.07 13.87
N THR A 152 -18.56 4.73 15.06
CA THR A 152 -19.35 4.75 16.30
C THR A 152 -18.93 5.95 17.12
N LEU A 153 -19.87 6.85 17.45
CA LEU A 153 -19.61 7.94 18.40
C LEU A 153 -19.57 7.38 19.82
N THR A 154 -18.50 7.75 20.53
CA THR A 154 -18.32 7.40 21.94
C THR A 154 -18.53 8.60 22.86
N TYR A 155 -18.41 9.82 22.32
CA TYR A 155 -18.65 11.05 23.06
C TYR A 155 -19.12 12.18 22.14
N ALA A 156 -20.32 12.70 22.43
CA ALA A 156 -20.87 13.90 21.81
C ALA A 156 -21.96 14.46 22.74
N VAL A 157 -21.61 15.44 23.59
CA VAL A 157 -22.48 15.96 24.67
C VAL A 157 -22.80 17.43 24.44
N ALA A 158 -24.06 17.82 24.57
CA ALA A 158 -24.50 19.21 24.47
C ALA A 158 -23.75 20.11 25.48
N GLY A 159 -23.36 21.31 25.04
CA GLY A 159 -22.54 22.23 25.82
C GLY A 159 -21.04 21.96 25.79
N LYS A 160 -20.59 20.85 25.21
CA LYS A 160 -19.18 20.51 25.02
C LYS A 160 -18.73 20.81 23.59
N SER A 161 -17.43 21.03 23.43
CA SER A 161 -16.81 21.40 22.14
C SER A 161 -15.91 20.28 21.63
N VAL A 162 -16.35 19.03 21.76
CA VAL A 162 -15.60 17.85 21.35
C VAL A 162 -16.52 16.74 20.89
N VAL A 163 -16.11 16.02 19.86
CA VAL A 163 -16.71 14.79 19.37
C VAL A 163 -15.63 13.71 19.35
N SER A 164 -15.90 12.54 19.91
CA SER A 164 -15.02 11.38 19.86
C SER A 164 -15.76 10.15 19.40
N GLY A 165 -15.01 9.20 18.83
CA GLY A 165 -15.57 7.94 18.35
C GLY A 165 -14.48 6.97 17.91
N VAL A 166 -14.93 5.90 17.27
CA VAL A 166 -14.08 4.87 16.67
C VAL A 166 -14.53 4.62 15.23
N THR A 167 -13.60 4.46 14.34
CA THR A 167 -13.80 4.09 12.93
C THR A 167 -12.67 3.16 12.48
N ALA A 168 -12.52 2.92 11.19
CA ALA A 168 -11.39 2.17 10.66
C ALA A 168 -10.05 2.82 11.07
N SER A 169 -9.08 1.97 11.42
CA SER A 169 -7.73 2.42 11.82
C SER A 169 -7.08 3.29 10.75
N ALA A 170 -6.33 4.31 11.17
CA ALA A 170 -5.64 5.28 10.30
C ALA A 170 -6.55 6.03 9.30
N ALA A 171 -7.89 5.97 9.45
CA ALA A 171 -8.81 6.70 8.56
C ALA A 171 -8.73 8.20 8.80
N LYS A 172 -8.79 8.98 7.71
CA LYS A 172 -9.03 10.41 7.79
C LYS A 172 -10.51 10.64 8.13
N VAL A 173 -10.78 11.30 9.23
CA VAL A 173 -12.12 11.58 9.74
C VAL A 173 -12.50 13.03 9.49
N THR A 174 -13.69 13.25 8.96
CA THR A 174 -14.31 14.58 8.84
C THR A 174 -15.60 14.57 9.62
N VAL A 175 -15.68 15.39 10.66
CA VAL A 175 -16.89 15.59 11.47
C VAL A 175 -17.54 16.89 11.04
N THR A 176 -18.80 16.84 10.62
CA THR A 176 -19.59 18.01 10.27
C THR A 176 -20.63 18.25 11.36
N VAL A 177 -20.56 19.39 12.02
CA VAL A 177 -21.52 19.82 13.05
C VAL A 177 -22.26 21.05 12.55
N ASP A 178 -23.57 20.95 12.38
CA ASP A 178 -24.42 22.05 11.91
C ASP A 178 -23.87 22.75 10.65
N GLY A 179 -23.34 21.95 9.70
CA GLY A 179 -22.75 22.41 8.45
C GLY A 179 -21.29 22.87 8.53
N LYS A 180 -20.67 22.94 9.72
CA LYS A 180 -19.26 23.27 9.87
C LYS A 180 -18.41 22.01 10.01
N THR A 181 -17.32 21.93 9.25
CA THR A 181 -16.45 20.75 9.18
C THR A 181 -15.21 20.85 10.04
N TYR A 182 -14.81 19.75 10.63
CA TYR A 182 -13.62 19.56 11.46
C TYR A 182 -12.96 18.24 11.08
N THR A 183 -11.65 18.13 11.15
CA THR A 183 -10.92 16.93 10.70
C THR A 183 -10.00 16.37 11.77
N ALA A 184 -9.81 15.07 11.76
CA ALA A 184 -8.79 14.34 12.52
C ALA A 184 -8.33 13.14 11.71
N THR A 185 -7.29 12.45 12.21
CA THR A 185 -6.92 11.11 11.77
C THR A 185 -7.22 10.15 12.92
N ALA A 186 -7.87 9.05 12.63
CA ALA A 186 -8.09 7.99 13.60
C ALA A 186 -6.76 7.31 13.95
N ASP A 187 -6.63 6.86 15.18
CA ASP A 187 -5.49 6.10 15.66
C ASP A 187 -5.25 4.87 14.77
N ASP A 188 -4.00 4.57 14.48
CA ASP A 188 -3.59 3.55 13.52
C ASP A 188 -3.75 2.10 14.01
N VAL A 189 -3.99 1.92 15.31
CA VAL A 189 -4.21 0.61 15.94
C VAL A 189 -5.66 0.44 16.35
N THR A 190 -6.23 1.42 17.06
CA THR A 190 -7.55 1.32 17.69
C THR A 190 -8.68 1.92 16.86
N GLY A 191 -8.36 2.75 15.85
CA GLY A 191 -9.35 3.52 15.09
C GLY A 191 -10.03 4.64 15.88
N ALA A 192 -9.57 4.94 17.11
CA ALA A 192 -10.14 6.00 17.93
C ALA A 192 -9.83 7.38 17.34
N PHE A 193 -10.80 8.29 17.40
CA PHE A 193 -10.62 9.68 17.01
C PHE A 193 -11.23 10.65 18.02
N THR A 194 -10.66 11.85 18.09
CA THR A 194 -11.20 12.96 18.85
C THR A 194 -11.02 14.25 18.06
N VAL A 195 -12.11 15.01 17.93
CA VAL A 195 -12.18 16.23 17.14
C VAL A 195 -12.69 17.37 18.01
N ALA A 196 -11.91 18.45 18.11
CA ALA A 196 -12.39 19.69 18.70
C ALA A 196 -13.37 20.38 17.73
N THR A 197 -14.54 20.77 18.23
CA THR A 197 -15.63 21.36 17.45
C THR A 197 -16.07 22.71 18.04
N SER A 198 -17.06 23.35 17.44
CA SER A 198 -17.86 24.37 18.17
C SER A 198 -18.69 23.70 19.26
N ALA A 199 -19.16 24.47 20.25
CA ALA A 199 -20.05 23.95 21.30
C ALA A 199 -21.29 23.31 20.69
N LEU A 200 -21.55 22.05 21.06
CA LEU A 200 -22.69 21.28 20.58
C LEU A 200 -23.96 21.79 21.25
N LYS A 201 -25.05 21.83 20.50
CA LYS A 201 -26.40 22.10 21.03
C LYS A 201 -27.16 20.79 21.14
N SER A 202 -28.20 20.74 21.95
CA SER A 202 -29.09 19.56 22.03
C SER A 202 -29.79 19.25 20.69
N THR A 203 -29.82 20.21 19.75
CA THR A 203 -30.40 20.08 18.41
C THR A 203 -29.34 19.95 17.31
N SER A 204 -28.05 19.88 17.66
CA SER A 204 -26.99 19.79 16.65
C SER A 204 -27.10 18.49 15.85
N THR A 205 -26.88 18.61 14.55
CA THR A 205 -26.71 17.46 13.67
C THR A 205 -25.21 17.16 13.51
N ILE A 206 -24.85 15.90 13.64
CA ILE A 206 -23.47 15.44 13.47
C ILE A 206 -23.43 14.45 12.31
N LYS A 207 -22.58 14.71 11.35
CA LYS A 207 -22.23 13.78 10.27
C LYS A 207 -20.76 13.41 10.41
N VAL A 208 -20.43 12.15 10.28
CA VAL A 208 -19.05 11.65 10.30
C VAL A 208 -18.76 10.97 8.97
N ASP A 209 -17.78 11.49 8.26
CA ASP A 209 -17.22 10.88 7.06
C ASP A 209 -15.84 10.34 7.39
N ALA A 210 -15.58 9.08 7.04
CA ALA A 210 -14.28 8.45 7.15
C ALA A 210 -13.76 8.04 5.77
N THR A 211 -12.48 8.22 5.53
CA THR A 211 -11.83 7.84 4.28
C THR A 211 -10.49 7.19 4.55
N ARG A 212 -10.23 6.03 3.94
CA ARG A 212 -8.94 5.34 4.00
C ARG A 212 -8.63 4.69 2.65
N ASN A 213 -7.48 5.03 2.06
CA ASN A 213 -7.03 4.47 0.77
C ASN A 213 -8.08 4.59 -0.35
N GLY A 214 -8.83 5.71 -0.40
CA GLY A 214 -9.89 5.92 -1.38
C GLY A 214 -11.22 5.21 -1.08
N VAL A 215 -11.31 4.45 0.01
CA VAL A 215 -12.53 3.81 0.50
C VAL A 215 -13.23 4.78 1.47
N ASN A 216 -14.53 4.98 1.29
CA ASN A 216 -15.33 5.94 2.05
C ASN A 216 -16.36 5.24 2.94
N GLY A 217 -16.69 5.89 4.05
CA GLY A 217 -17.85 5.58 4.88
C GLY A 217 -18.45 6.87 5.42
N THR A 218 -19.77 7.02 5.32
CA THR A 218 -20.51 8.22 5.75
C THR A 218 -21.60 7.84 6.72
N TYR A 219 -21.68 8.55 7.84
CA TYR A 219 -22.67 8.30 8.91
C TYR A 219 -23.26 9.60 9.40
N SER A 220 -24.58 9.62 9.60
CA SER A 220 -25.31 10.80 10.09
C SER A 220 -25.99 10.48 11.41
N TYR A 221 -25.83 11.35 12.39
CA TYR A 221 -26.49 11.30 13.69
C TYR A 221 -27.41 12.53 13.83
N LEU A 222 -28.71 12.27 13.98
CA LEU A 222 -29.74 13.32 13.90
C LEU A 222 -30.11 13.98 15.23
N SER A 223 -29.55 13.56 16.35
CA SER A 223 -29.84 14.19 17.66
C SER A 223 -28.82 13.76 18.71
N LEU A 224 -28.35 14.71 19.50
CA LEU A 224 -27.57 14.44 20.70
C LEU A 224 -28.53 14.06 21.83
N ILE A 225 -28.80 12.77 21.99
CA ILE A 225 -29.39 12.26 23.20
C ILE A 225 -28.24 12.07 24.20
N HIS A 226 -28.43 12.52 25.42
CA HIS A 226 -27.48 12.32 26.52
C HIS A 226 -27.00 10.87 26.57
N ILE A 227 -25.72 10.67 26.33
CA ILE A 227 -25.01 9.46 26.67
C ILE A 227 -24.25 9.72 27.97
#